data_39a745c7f868c73155fd640094e07c2e
#
_entry.id   39a745c7f868c73155fd640094e07c2e
#
_cell.length_a   1.000
_cell.length_b   1.000
_cell.length_c   1.000
_cell.angle_alpha   90.00
_cell.angle_beta   90.00
_cell.angle_gamma   90.00
#
_symmetry.space_group_name_H-M   'P 1'
#
loop_
_entity.id
_entity.type
_entity.pdbx_description
1 polymer ?
#
loop_
_entity_poly.entity_id
_entity_poly.type
_entity_poly.pdbx_seq_one_letter_code
_entity_poly.pdbx_strand_id
1 'polypeptide(L)'
;MKIIELILLLVFYNTIPLWTETALPTGIKIGGTVILSIIFLVILIRWEKTTVKSFRLSSLKRGISLLWLTGIGIVPEIIAIVLYFVKSDAGVLPKIFSIVMPLLAIGIVFMDGFIRTAAGSKQIKAVDYILLLIFWWMPIISLILIRKFYKTAKREYIFELSKAELEAARAENEICKTKYPIVMVHGIFFRDWQYMNYWGRVP
;
A
#
# COMPACT_ATOMS: atom_id res chain seq x y z
N MET A 1 -2.11 -14.91 -2.72
CA MET A 1 -2.58 -13.77 -3.53
C MET A 1 -1.52 -12.68 -3.72
N LYS A 2 -0.86 -12.18 -2.66
CA LYS A 2 0.17 -11.11 -2.79
C LYS A 2 1.34 -11.47 -3.72
N ILE A 3 1.78 -12.73 -3.72
CA ILE A 3 2.87 -13.18 -4.59
C ILE A 3 2.45 -13.13 -6.07
N ILE A 4 1.21 -13.52 -6.38
CA ILE A 4 0.69 -13.44 -7.75
C ILE A 4 0.59 -11.98 -8.20
N GLU A 5 0.08 -11.09 -7.35
CA GLU A 5 0.05 -9.65 -7.64
C GLU A 5 1.46 -9.08 -7.86
N LEU A 6 2.45 -9.50 -7.06
CA LEU A 6 3.84 -9.10 -7.24
C LEU A 6 4.40 -9.55 -8.59
N ILE A 7 4.18 -10.81 -8.97
CA ILE A 7 4.62 -11.34 -10.27
C ILE A 7 3.97 -10.56 -11.41
N LEU A 8 2.67 -10.33 -11.35
CA LEU A 8 1.94 -9.57 -12.39
C LEU A 8 2.44 -8.12 -12.50
N LEU A 9 2.76 -7.48 -11.38
CA LEU A 9 3.36 -6.15 -11.38
C LEU A 9 4.75 -6.16 -12.01
N LEU A 10 5.61 -7.10 -11.65
CA LEU A 10 6.94 -7.24 -12.23
C LEU A 10 6.90 -7.50 -13.74
N VAL A 11 5.96 -8.34 -14.21
CA VAL A 11 5.75 -8.57 -15.64
C VAL A 11 5.30 -7.28 -16.33
N PHE A 12 4.40 -6.52 -15.71
CA PHE A 12 3.96 -5.22 -16.25
C PHE A 12 5.11 -4.21 -16.31
N TYR A 13 5.91 -4.10 -15.27
CA TYR A 13 7.07 -3.20 -15.22
C TYR A 13 8.08 -3.51 -16.33
N ASN A 14 8.29 -4.80 -16.60
CA ASN A 14 9.24 -5.28 -17.61
C ASN A 14 8.62 -5.50 -19.00
N THR A 15 7.48 -4.88 -19.30
CA THR A 15 6.80 -5.02 -20.60
C THR A 15 7.70 -4.62 -21.76
N ILE A 16 8.47 -3.53 -21.64
CA ILE A 16 9.37 -3.05 -22.71
C ILE A 16 10.55 -3.99 -22.94
N PRO A 17 11.34 -4.40 -21.92
CA PRO A 17 12.33 -5.44 -22.06
C PRO A 17 11.79 -6.71 -22.72
N LEU A 18 10.64 -7.20 -22.26
CA LEU A 18 10.00 -8.40 -22.81
C LEU A 18 9.71 -8.27 -24.31
N TRP A 19 9.20 -7.13 -24.74
CA TRP A 19 8.83 -6.91 -26.14
C TRP A 19 10.02 -6.65 -27.05
N THR A 20 11.09 -6.08 -26.55
CA THR A 20 12.31 -5.84 -27.34
C THR A 20 13.10 -7.11 -27.56
N GLU A 21 13.14 -8.00 -26.57
CA GLU A 21 13.91 -9.25 -26.65
C GLU A 21 13.12 -10.41 -27.31
N THR A 22 11.83 -10.25 -27.56
CA THR A 22 11.01 -11.31 -28.17
C THR A 22 10.71 -11.02 -29.63
N ALA A 23 10.82 -12.03 -30.49
CA ALA A 23 10.49 -11.97 -31.93
C ALA A 23 8.97 -12.11 -32.19
N LEU A 24 8.11 -11.68 -31.27
CA LEU A 24 6.66 -11.78 -31.41
C LEU A 24 6.11 -10.75 -32.40
N PRO A 25 5.01 -11.07 -33.12
CA PRO A 25 4.30 -10.12 -33.98
C PRO A 25 3.83 -8.88 -33.20
N THR A 26 3.85 -7.72 -33.86
CA THR A 26 3.46 -6.43 -33.27
C THR A 26 2.05 -6.46 -32.67
N GLY A 27 1.10 -7.13 -33.33
CA GLY A 27 -0.28 -7.29 -32.80
C GLY A 27 -0.34 -7.98 -31.44
N ILE A 28 0.48 -9.03 -31.24
CA ILE A 28 0.56 -9.75 -29.95
C ILE A 28 1.19 -8.86 -28.87
N LYS A 29 2.22 -8.08 -29.22
CA LYS A 29 2.85 -7.13 -28.28
C LYS A 29 1.85 -6.04 -27.83
N ILE A 30 1.10 -5.46 -28.74
CA ILE A 30 0.06 -4.48 -28.42
C ILE A 30 -1.04 -5.10 -27.56
N GLY A 31 -1.60 -6.24 -27.98
CA GLY A 31 -2.63 -6.95 -27.22
C GLY A 31 -2.18 -7.32 -25.82
N GLY A 32 -0.97 -7.83 -25.69
CA GLY A 32 -0.35 -8.17 -24.41
C GLY A 32 -0.18 -6.95 -23.50
N THR A 33 0.26 -5.81 -24.05
CA THR A 33 0.40 -4.56 -23.29
C THR A 33 -0.95 -4.08 -22.78
N VAL A 34 -2.00 -4.13 -23.61
CA VAL A 34 -3.36 -3.74 -23.20
C VAL A 34 -3.86 -4.64 -22.07
N ILE A 35 -3.69 -5.96 -22.17
CA ILE A 35 -4.09 -6.90 -21.12
C ILE A 35 -3.34 -6.64 -19.82
N LEU A 36 -2.02 -6.46 -19.88
CA LEU A 36 -1.20 -6.17 -18.69
C LEU A 36 -1.59 -4.82 -18.05
N SER A 37 -1.94 -3.81 -18.87
CA SER A 37 -2.41 -2.52 -18.36
C SER A 37 -3.77 -2.65 -17.65
N ILE A 38 -4.68 -3.45 -18.18
CA ILE A 38 -5.96 -3.74 -17.52
C ILE A 38 -5.73 -4.47 -16.19
N ILE A 39 -4.85 -5.48 -16.17
CA ILE A 39 -4.49 -6.19 -14.94
C ILE A 39 -3.88 -5.24 -13.91
N PHE A 40 -2.99 -4.34 -14.34
CA PHE A 40 -2.41 -3.31 -13.47
C PHE A 40 -3.49 -2.41 -12.84
N LEU A 41 -4.44 -1.92 -13.64
CA LEU A 41 -5.57 -1.12 -13.14
C LEU A 41 -6.46 -1.92 -12.16
N VAL A 42 -6.73 -3.19 -12.46
CA VAL A 42 -7.49 -4.06 -11.55
C VAL A 42 -6.76 -4.23 -10.22
N ILE A 43 -5.44 -4.39 -10.23
CA ILE A 43 -4.64 -4.48 -9.01
C ILE A 43 -4.76 -3.19 -8.18
N LEU A 44 -4.74 -2.00 -8.80
CA LEU A 44 -4.89 -0.72 -8.11
C LEU A 44 -6.30 -0.56 -7.51
N ILE A 45 -7.34 -0.79 -8.30
CA ILE A 45 -8.74 -0.53 -7.88
C ILE A 45 -9.24 -1.56 -6.85
N ARG A 46 -8.66 -2.74 -6.83
CA ARG A 46 -9.10 -3.84 -6.00
C ARG A 46 -9.16 -3.48 -4.51
N TRP A 47 -10.22 -3.98 -3.84
CA TRP A 47 -10.40 -3.91 -2.40
C TRP A 47 -10.05 -5.24 -1.73
N GLU A 48 -9.40 -5.19 -0.57
CA GLU A 48 -9.19 -6.40 0.23
C GLU A 48 -10.35 -6.63 1.19
N LYS A 49 -10.90 -7.85 1.14
CA LYS A 49 -11.95 -8.25 2.09
C LYS A 49 -11.37 -8.34 3.51
N THR A 50 -12.11 -7.80 4.47
CA THR A 50 -11.84 -7.92 5.90
C THR A 50 -12.95 -8.75 6.54
N THR A 51 -12.65 -9.43 7.64
CA THR A 51 -13.64 -10.19 8.43
C THR A 51 -14.76 -9.28 8.91
N VAL A 52 -14.44 -8.04 9.23
CA VAL A 52 -15.39 -7.00 9.60
C VAL A 52 -15.69 -6.12 8.40
N LYS A 53 -16.97 -5.90 8.10
CA LYS A 53 -17.44 -5.03 7.02
C LYS A 53 -17.17 -3.55 7.34
N SER A 54 -15.94 -3.10 7.20
CA SER A 54 -15.53 -1.71 7.37
C SER A 54 -14.77 -1.22 6.16
N PHE A 55 -15.28 -0.19 5.49
CA PHE A 55 -14.62 0.46 4.36
C PHE A 55 -13.23 0.97 4.74
N ARG A 56 -13.11 1.58 5.92
CA ARG A 56 -11.83 2.12 6.45
C ARG A 56 -10.79 1.01 6.61
N LEU A 57 -11.14 -0.10 7.26
CA LEU A 57 -10.22 -1.22 7.49
C LEU A 57 -9.84 -1.92 6.19
N SER A 58 -10.78 -2.05 5.25
CA SER A 58 -10.50 -2.60 3.92
C SER A 58 -9.52 -1.71 3.13
N SER A 59 -9.71 -0.38 3.17
CA SER A 59 -8.81 0.58 2.55
C SER A 59 -7.42 0.55 3.19
N LEU A 60 -7.34 0.56 4.52
CA LEU A 60 -6.09 0.49 5.27
C LEU A 60 -5.33 -0.81 4.97
N LYS A 61 -6.01 -1.95 4.96
CA LYS A 61 -5.43 -3.25 4.61
C LYS A 61 -4.85 -3.25 3.20
N ARG A 62 -5.62 -2.69 2.24
CA ARG A 62 -5.14 -2.60 0.84
C ARG A 62 -3.95 -1.67 0.72
N GLY A 63 -3.98 -0.51 1.37
CA GLY A 63 -2.86 0.42 1.40
C GLY A 63 -1.58 -0.21 1.94
N ILE A 64 -1.65 -0.91 3.07
CA ILE A 64 -0.53 -1.67 3.65
C ILE A 64 -0.03 -2.74 2.68
N SER A 65 -0.94 -3.43 1.97
CA SER A 65 -0.58 -4.44 0.98
C SER A 65 0.19 -3.86 -0.21
N LEU A 66 -0.26 -2.73 -0.74
CA LEU A 66 0.40 -2.02 -1.85
C LEU A 66 1.78 -1.49 -1.45
N LEU A 67 1.91 -0.90 -0.27
CA LEU A 67 3.22 -0.46 0.25
C LEU A 67 4.19 -1.64 0.41
N TRP A 68 3.71 -2.80 0.83
CA TRP A 68 4.51 -4.02 0.91
C TRP A 68 4.94 -4.51 -0.47
N LEU A 69 4.01 -4.54 -1.44
CA LEU A 69 4.29 -4.92 -2.82
C LEU A 69 5.35 -4.01 -3.46
N THR A 70 5.23 -2.70 -3.25
CA THR A 70 6.23 -1.71 -3.69
C THR A 70 7.60 -1.98 -3.05
N GLY A 71 7.65 -2.15 -1.74
CA GLY A 71 8.91 -2.34 -1.02
C GLY A 71 9.68 -3.60 -1.44
N ILE A 72 8.97 -4.72 -1.66
CA ILE A 72 9.59 -5.97 -2.12
C ILE A 72 9.85 -5.95 -3.63
N GLY A 73 8.99 -5.30 -4.40
CA GLY A 73 9.10 -5.24 -5.86
C GLY A 73 10.30 -4.44 -6.37
N ILE A 74 10.79 -3.45 -5.59
CA ILE A 74 11.91 -2.59 -6.00
C ILE A 74 13.20 -3.41 -6.25
N VAL A 75 13.51 -4.36 -5.39
CA VAL A 75 14.77 -5.13 -5.49
C VAL A 75 14.85 -5.97 -6.77
N PRO A 76 13.87 -6.85 -7.07
CA PRO A 76 13.91 -7.61 -8.33
C PRO A 76 13.82 -6.71 -9.55
N GLU A 77 13.15 -5.55 -9.46
CA GLU A 77 13.06 -4.60 -10.57
C GLU A 77 14.43 -3.96 -10.88
N ILE A 78 15.16 -3.54 -9.87
CA ILE A 78 16.53 -3.01 -10.07
C ILE A 78 17.40 -4.08 -10.73
N ILE A 79 17.31 -5.34 -10.28
CA ILE A 79 18.07 -6.45 -10.88
C ILE A 79 17.67 -6.63 -12.35
N ALA A 80 16.39 -6.61 -12.68
CA ALA A 80 15.88 -6.76 -14.03
C ALA A 80 16.40 -5.64 -14.96
N ILE A 81 16.35 -4.39 -14.51
CA ILE A 81 16.86 -3.23 -15.26
C ILE A 81 18.36 -3.39 -15.52
N VAL A 82 19.15 -3.73 -14.49
CA VAL A 82 20.61 -3.92 -14.65
C VAL A 82 20.92 -5.05 -15.64
N LEU A 83 20.23 -6.19 -15.52
CA LEU A 83 20.41 -7.32 -16.43
C LEU A 83 20.04 -6.96 -17.87
N TYR A 84 18.96 -6.20 -18.07
CA TYR A 84 18.57 -5.72 -19.39
C TYR A 84 19.64 -4.80 -19.99
N PHE A 85 20.17 -3.85 -19.21
CA PHE A 85 21.23 -2.95 -19.68
C PHE A 85 22.51 -3.67 -20.08
N VAL A 86 22.90 -4.70 -19.34
CA VAL A 86 24.14 -5.45 -19.57
C VAL A 86 24.02 -6.43 -20.74
N LYS A 87 22.85 -7.09 -20.87
CA LYS A 87 22.69 -8.21 -21.83
C LYS A 87 22.03 -7.81 -23.13
N SER A 88 21.26 -6.73 -23.16
CA SER A 88 20.49 -6.35 -24.35
C SER A 88 21.30 -5.48 -25.30
N ASP A 89 21.27 -5.84 -26.58
CA ASP A 89 21.78 -5.02 -27.69
C ASP A 89 20.76 -3.97 -28.19
N ALA A 90 19.66 -3.81 -27.45
CA ALA A 90 18.63 -2.84 -27.79
C ALA A 90 19.16 -1.40 -27.84
N GLY A 91 18.59 -0.60 -28.71
CA GLY A 91 18.93 0.82 -28.85
C GLY A 91 18.70 1.63 -27.57
N VAL A 92 19.13 2.88 -27.59
CA VAL A 92 19.05 3.79 -26.43
C VAL A 92 17.62 4.01 -25.94
N LEU A 93 16.67 4.20 -26.87
CA LEU A 93 15.25 4.46 -26.50
C LEU A 93 14.62 3.35 -25.67
N PRO A 94 14.64 2.06 -26.05
CA PRO A 94 14.14 0.96 -25.21
C PRO A 94 14.81 0.92 -23.83
N LYS A 95 16.11 1.19 -23.74
CA LYS A 95 16.83 1.25 -22.46
C LYS A 95 16.34 2.38 -21.56
N ILE A 96 16.08 3.57 -22.09
CA ILE A 96 15.49 4.68 -21.34
C ILE A 96 14.07 4.30 -20.85
N PHE A 97 13.23 3.78 -21.72
CA PHE A 97 11.87 3.40 -21.35
C PHE A 97 11.83 2.24 -20.34
N SER A 98 12.82 1.34 -20.36
CA SER A 98 12.91 0.26 -19.36
C SER A 98 13.22 0.76 -17.93
N ILE A 99 13.63 2.01 -17.77
CA ILE A 99 13.77 2.68 -16.47
C ILE A 99 12.52 3.52 -16.17
N VAL A 100 12.07 4.32 -17.12
CA VAL A 100 11.02 5.31 -16.91
C VAL A 100 9.67 4.64 -16.60
N MET A 101 9.31 3.59 -17.35
CA MET A 101 8.02 2.92 -17.16
C MET A 101 7.90 2.23 -15.80
N PRO A 102 8.85 1.39 -15.34
CA PRO A 102 8.82 0.83 -13.99
C PRO A 102 8.79 1.91 -12.90
N LEU A 103 9.59 2.96 -13.04
CA LEU A 103 9.65 4.04 -12.07
C LEU A 103 8.27 4.72 -11.90
N LEU A 104 7.60 5.04 -13.00
CA LEU A 104 6.26 5.61 -13.00
C LEU A 104 5.24 4.64 -12.40
N ALA A 105 5.26 3.37 -12.82
CA ALA A 105 4.32 2.37 -12.35
C ALA A 105 4.50 2.07 -10.85
N ILE A 106 5.74 1.92 -10.38
CA ILE A 106 6.07 1.77 -8.95
C ILE A 106 5.61 3.00 -8.18
N GLY A 107 5.85 4.20 -8.72
CA GLY A 107 5.39 5.46 -8.14
C GLY A 107 3.87 5.51 -7.96
N ILE A 108 3.11 5.08 -8.96
CA ILE A 108 1.64 5.01 -8.90
C ILE A 108 1.18 4.01 -7.82
N VAL A 109 1.74 2.80 -7.79
CA VAL A 109 1.42 1.77 -6.77
C VAL A 109 1.76 2.28 -5.37
N PHE A 110 2.91 2.92 -5.21
CA PHE A 110 3.32 3.52 -3.94
C PHE A 110 2.35 4.61 -3.49
N MET A 111 2.00 5.54 -4.38
CA MET A 111 1.09 6.65 -4.07
C MET A 111 -0.31 6.18 -3.73
N ASP A 112 -0.87 5.21 -4.46
CA ASP A 112 -2.16 4.62 -4.11
C ASP A 112 -2.10 3.92 -2.74
N GLY A 113 -1.06 3.15 -2.47
CA GLY A 113 -0.82 2.53 -1.16
C GLY A 113 -0.69 3.54 -0.04
N PHE A 114 0.05 4.64 -0.29
CA PHE A 114 0.26 5.71 0.66
C PHE A 114 -1.04 6.47 0.98
N ILE A 115 -1.78 6.89 -0.05
CA ILE A 115 -3.05 7.61 0.10
C ILE A 115 -4.07 6.77 0.87
N ARG A 116 -4.24 5.50 0.51
CA ARG A 116 -5.17 4.59 1.21
C ARG A 116 -4.78 4.37 2.66
N THR A 117 -3.49 4.24 2.94
CA THR A 117 -2.98 4.08 4.30
C THR A 117 -3.18 5.37 5.10
N ALA A 118 -2.87 6.52 4.50
CA ALA A 118 -3.06 7.82 5.12
C ALA A 118 -4.53 8.12 5.45
N ALA A 119 -5.43 7.86 4.50
CA ALA A 119 -6.87 8.06 4.70
C ALA A 119 -7.49 7.05 5.68
N GLY A 120 -6.93 5.82 5.74
CA GLY A 120 -7.44 4.76 6.60
C GLY A 120 -6.91 4.79 8.03
N SER A 121 -5.73 5.36 8.28
CA SER A 121 -5.08 5.36 9.59
C SER A 121 -5.46 6.58 10.42
N LYS A 122 -5.78 6.34 11.70
CA LYS A 122 -6.02 7.39 12.72
C LYS A 122 -4.80 7.62 13.64
N GLN A 123 -3.83 6.70 13.60
CA GLN A 123 -2.67 6.74 14.51
C GLN A 123 -1.42 7.38 13.89
N ILE A 124 -1.41 7.59 12.58
CA ILE A 124 -0.30 8.28 11.92
C ILE A 124 -0.41 9.78 12.25
N LYS A 125 0.65 10.31 12.84
CA LYS A 125 0.69 11.70 13.30
C LYS A 125 0.92 12.65 12.11
N ALA A 126 0.32 13.85 12.17
CA ALA A 126 0.54 14.90 11.17
C ALA A 126 2.04 15.21 10.98
N VAL A 127 2.83 15.14 12.06
CA VAL A 127 4.29 15.31 12.01
C VAL A 127 4.97 14.30 11.11
N ASP A 128 4.49 13.02 11.06
CA ASP A 128 5.10 12.00 10.19
C ASP A 128 4.90 12.33 8.70
N TYR A 129 3.76 12.94 8.33
CA TYR A 129 3.51 13.44 6.97
C TYR A 129 4.40 14.63 6.63
N ILE A 130 4.52 15.60 7.56
CA ILE A 130 5.35 16.80 7.37
C ILE A 130 6.82 16.39 7.22
N LEU A 131 7.31 15.50 8.08
CA LEU A 131 8.69 15.00 8.00
C LEU A 131 8.93 14.26 6.68
N LEU A 132 7.98 13.46 6.20
CA LEU A 132 8.09 12.76 4.93
C LEU A 132 8.14 13.75 3.76
N LEU A 133 7.37 14.86 3.84
CA LEU A 133 7.34 15.92 2.83
C LEU A 133 8.63 16.74 2.82
N ILE A 134 9.24 17.00 3.97
CA ILE A 134 10.50 17.73 4.07
C ILE A 134 11.69 16.88 3.63
N PHE A 135 11.72 15.60 4.02
CA PHE A 135 12.87 14.71 3.82
C PHE A 135 12.70 13.72 2.66
N TRP A 136 11.69 13.91 1.78
CA TRP A 136 11.44 12.99 0.67
C TRP A 136 12.65 12.82 -0.27
N TRP A 137 13.47 13.84 -0.44
CA TRP A 137 14.67 13.86 -1.26
C TRP A 137 15.90 13.18 -0.62
N MET A 138 15.82 12.88 0.70
CA MET A 138 16.88 12.14 1.41
C MET A 138 16.52 10.65 1.49
N PRO A 139 17.10 9.77 0.65
CA PRO A 139 16.64 8.40 0.50
C PRO A 139 16.69 7.59 1.80
N ILE A 140 17.72 7.76 2.62
CA ILE A 140 17.87 7.01 3.88
C ILE A 140 16.81 7.43 4.88
N ILE A 141 16.59 8.73 5.06
CA ILE A 141 15.61 9.26 6.02
C ILE A 141 14.20 8.91 5.56
N SER A 142 13.90 9.09 4.27
CA SER A 142 12.58 8.76 3.72
C SER A 142 12.25 7.28 3.89
N LEU A 143 13.20 6.36 3.68
CA LEU A 143 13.00 4.93 3.93
C LEU A 143 12.69 4.61 5.40
N ILE A 144 13.38 5.27 6.34
CA ILE A 144 13.12 5.11 7.78
C ILE A 144 11.71 5.60 8.12
N LEU A 145 11.32 6.76 7.58
CA LEU A 145 10.00 7.34 7.80
C LEU A 145 8.88 6.48 7.19
N ILE A 146 9.05 5.99 5.95
CA ILE A 146 8.11 5.08 5.29
C ILE A 146 7.98 3.77 6.08
N ARG A 147 9.09 3.22 6.57
CA ARG A 147 9.06 2.02 7.42
C ARG A 147 8.29 2.26 8.73
N LYS A 148 8.49 3.42 9.37
CA LYS A 148 7.74 3.81 10.57
C LYS A 148 6.26 3.93 10.25
N PHE A 149 5.91 4.63 9.17
CA PHE A 149 4.55 4.79 8.67
C PHE A 149 3.86 3.43 8.43
N TYR A 150 4.51 2.54 7.69
CA TYR A 150 4.03 1.19 7.44
C TYR A 150 3.79 0.39 8.73
N LYS A 151 4.75 0.42 9.67
CA LYS A 151 4.63 -0.30 10.94
C LYS A 151 3.48 0.23 11.80
N THR A 152 3.31 1.54 11.87
CA THR A 152 2.21 2.18 12.61
C THR A 152 0.86 1.76 12.03
N ALA A 153 0.69 1.89 10.72
CA ALA A 153 -0.52 1.49 10.02
C ALA A 153 -0.85 -0.01 10.21
N LYS A 154 0.18 -0.87 10.12
CA LYS A 154 0.00 -2.32 10.30
C LYS A 154 -0.41 -2.67 11.73
N ARG A 155 0.18 -2.03 12.74
CA ARG A 155 -0.20 -2.23 14.15
C ARG A 155 -1.63 -1.76 14.39
N GLU A 156 -2.00 -0.59 13.88
CA GLU A 156 -3.36 -0.09 13.98
C GLU A 156 -4.36 -1.06 13.33
N TYR A 157 -4.06 -1.54 12.13
CA TYR A 157 -4.93 -2.49 11.44
C TYR A 157 -5.17 -3.77 12.27
N ILE A 158 -4.10 -4.36 12.83
CA ILE A 158 -4.19 -5.57 13.66
C ILE A 158 -5.02 -5.30 14.92
N PHE A 159 -4.77 -4.18 15.59
CA PHE A 159 -5.48 -3.79 16.81
C PHE A 159 -6.97 -3.57 16.56
N GLU A 160 -7.32 -2.79 15.53
CA GLU A 160 -8.71 -2.51 15.18
C GLU A 160 -9.46 -3.78 14.73
N LEU A 161 -8.77 -4.69 14.05
CA LEU A 161 -9.35 -5.96 13.63
C LEU A 161 -9.64 -6.84 14.86
N SER A 162 -8.69 -7.02 15.76
CA SER A 162 -8.86 -7.82 16.97
C SER A 162 -9.93 -7.24 17.88
N LYS A 163 -10.01 -5.91 18.00
CA LYS A 163 -11.07 -5.22 18.73
C LYS A 163 -12.46 -5.54 18.14
N ALA A 164 -12.60 -5.42 16.84
CA ALA A 164 -13.87 -5.67 16.17
C ALA A 164 -14.30 -7.15 16.23
N GLU A 165 -13.34 -8.09 16.20
CA GLU A 165 -13.61 -9.52 16.40
C GLU A 165 -14.06 -9.82 17.84
N LEU A 166 -13.43 -9.19 18.83
CA LEU A 166 -13.84 -9.29 20.23
C LEU A 166 -15.23 -8.68 20.47
N GLU A 167 -15.53 -7.54 19.87
CA GLU A 167 -16.85 -6.92 19.96
C GLU A 167 -17.93 -7.82 19.34
N ALA A 168 -17.65 -8.46 18.19
CA ALA A 168 -18.59 -9.40 17.57
C ALA A 168 -18.82 -10.62 18.44
N ALA A 169 -17.78 -11.22 19.01
CA ALA A 169 -17.90 -12.37 19.91
C ALA A 169 -18.64 -12.05 21.23
N ARG A 170 -18.47 -10.82 21.73
CA ARG A 170 -19.17 -10.34 22.94
C ARG A 170 -20.63 -10.03 22.68
N ALA A 171 -20.96 -9.54 21.47
CA ALA A 171 -22.33 -9.24 21.08
C ALA A 171 -23.23 -10.50 21.10
N GLU A 172 -22.70 -11.66 20.70
CA GLU A 172 -23.42 -12.94 20.73
C GLU A 172 -23.69 -13.44 22.18
N ASN A 173 -22.76 -13.21 23.09
CA ASN A 173 -22.81 -13.77 24.45
C ASN A 173 -23.29 -12.78 25.52
N GLU A 174 -23.55 -11.51 25.16
CA GLU A 174 -23.95 -10.42 26.10
C GLU A 174 -23.06 -10.27 27.35
N ILE A 175 -21.82 -10.81 27.34
CA ILE A 175 -20.91 -10.94 28.52
C ILE A 175 -20.60 -9.59 29.17
N CYS A 176 -20.68 -8.49 28.42
CA CYS A 176 -20.40 -7.13 28.93
C CYS A 176 -21.64 -6.23 28.95
N LYS A 177 -22.86 -6.80 28.92
CA LYS A 177 -24.08 -6.03 29.00
C LYS A 177 -24.25 -5.48 30.42
N THR A 178 -24.14 -4.19 30.56
CA THR A 178 -24.42 -3.51 31.84
C THR A 178 -25.92 -3.23 31.97
N LYS A 179 -26.43 -3.28 33.22
CA LYS A 179 -27.84 -2.98 33.51
C LYS A 179 -28.24 -1.56 33.09
N TYR A 180 -27.27 -0.63 33.10
CA TYR A 180 -27.45 0.77 32.72
C TYR A 180 -26.39 1.16 31.69
N PRO A 181 -26.70 2.06 30.73
CA PRO A 181 -25.72 2.57 29.80
C PRO A 181 -24.62 3.35 30.54
N ILE A 182 -23.36 3.06 30.19
CA ILE A 182 -22.22 3.80 30.70
C ILE A 182 -21.98 4.98 29.77
N VAL A 183 -22.15 6.19 30.29
CA VAL A 183 -21.85 7.44 29.59
C VAL A 183 -20.50 7.95 30.04
N MET A 184 -19.54 7.98 29.09
CA MET A 184 -18.24 8.61 29.34
C MET A 184 -18.31 10.08 28.90
N VAL A 185 -18.13 11.00 29.84
CA VAL A 185 -18.12 12.44 29.60
C VAL A 185 -16.69 12.95 29.64
N HIS A 186 -16.25 13.64 28.60
CA HIS A 186 -14.95 14.32 28.57
C HIS A 186 -15.13 15.84 28.37
N GLY A 187 -14.11 16.59 28.72
CA GLY A 187 -14.11 18.05 28.57
C GLY A 187 -14.15 18.52 27.11
N ILE A 188 -14.78 19.65 26.86
CA ILE A 188 -15.12 20.20 25.52
C ILE A 188 -13.88 20.47 24.66
N PHE A 189 -12.72 20.76 25.24
CA PHE A 189 -11.51 21.17 24.50
C PHE A 189 -10.64 20.02 23.98
N PHE A 190 -10.88 18.78 24.35
CA PHE A 190 -9.99 17.64 24.06
C PHE A 190 -10.63 16.57 23.17
N ARG A 191 -11.67 16.95 22.47
CA ARG A 191 -12.39 16.05 21.59
C ARG A 191 -11.56 15.73 20.35
N ASP A 192 -11.25 14.45 20.16
CA ASP A 192 -10.72 13.85 18.92
C ASP A 192 -9.36 14.37 18.41
N TRP A 193 -8.60 15.14 19.17
CA TRP A 193 -7.25 15.50 18.80
C TRP A 193 -6.30 14.30 19.04
N GLN A 194 -5.61 13.87 18.00
CA GLN A 194 -4.70 12.71 18.07
C GLN A 194 -3.63 12.81 19.14
N TYR A 195 -3.23 14.02 19.52
CA TYR A 195 -2.27 14.28 20.59
C TYR A 195 -2.86 14.20 22.00
N MET A 196 -4.16 14.44 22.13
CA MET A 196 -4.87 14.54 23.41
C MET A 196 -6.06 13.59 23.50
N ASN A 197 -6.08 12.53 22.70
CA ASN A 197 -7.12 11.51 22.76
C ASN A 197 -6.99 10.72 24.06
N TYR A 198 -7.65 11.20 25.08
CA TYR A 198 -7.65 10.60 26.42
C TYR A 198 -8.22 9.19 26.44
N TRP A 199 -9.26 8.95 25.64
CA TRP A 199 -9.96 7.68 25.57
C TRP A 199 -9.34 6.66 24.60
N GLY A 200 -8.52 7.10 23.67
CA GLY A 200 -7.84 6.21 22.72
C GLY A 200 -6.74 5.34 23.37
N ARG A 201 -6.45 5.54 24.65
CA ARG A 201 -5.49 4.76 25.44
C ARG A 201 -6.15 3.85 26.48
N VAL A 202 -7.46 3.92 26.59
CA VAL A 202 -8.20 3.01 27.47
C VAL A 202 -8.41 1.71 26.72
N PRO A 203 -7.89 0.57 27.20
CA PRO A 203 -8.04 -0.73 26.53
C PRO A 203 -9.47 -1.20 26.48
#